data_97e1cf4305ecf7c34b85bf55ceade6c6
#
_entry.id   97e1cf4305ecf7c34b85bf55ceade6c6
#
_cell.length_a   1.000
_cell.length_b   1.000
_cell.length_c   1.000
_cell.angle_alpha   90.00
_cell.angle_beta   90.00
_cell.angle_gamma   90.00
#
_symmetry.space_group_name_H-M   'P 1'
#
loop_
_entity.id
_entity.type
_entity.pdbx_description
1 polymer ?
#
loop_
_entity_poly.entity_id
_entity_poly.type
_entity_poly.pdbx_seq_one_letter_code
_entity_poly.pdbx_strand_id
1 'polypeptide(L)'
;MMDTIIIRDLELFLRVGVPEDERAKPQRLLVSIEIAHDFARAVEKDDLRSSIDYAAVCQRLAEWGAGRSWCLIETLAVEIADLLLREFGATTATVEVRKFVLPQTRFVGVRVTRHANPHVS
;
A
#
# COMPACT_ATOMS: atom_id res chain seq x y z
N MET A 1 19.98 -11.07 -3.18
CA MET A 1 18.76 -11.54 -3.89
C MET A 1 17.56 -11.03 -3.16
N MET A 2 16.58 -10.51 -3.89
CA MET A 2 15.37 -9.97 -3.26
C MET A 2 14.24 -10.97 -3.31
N ASP A 3 13.60 -11.10 -2.17
CA ASP A 3 12.39 -11.88 -2.02
C ASP A 3 11.21 -10.91 -1.96
N THR A 4 10.00 -11.39 -1.84
CA THR A 4 8.81 -10.53 -1.89
C THR A 4 7.83 -10.91 -0.78
N ILE A 5 7.41 -9.91 -0.03
CA ILE A 5 6.27 -10.03 0.89
C ILE A 5 5.03 -9.58 0.12
N ILE A 6 3.99 -10.40 0.14
CA ILE A 6 2.75 -10.13 -0.59
C ILE A 6 1.61 -9.95 0.41
N ILE A 7 0.93 -8.81 0.33
CA ILE A 7 -0.33 -8.56 1.03
C ILE A 7 -1.39 -8.41 -0.04
N ARG A 8 -2.33 -9.35 -0.12
CA ARG A 8 -3.33 -9.37 -1.20
C ARG A 8 -4.69 -8.97 -0.65
N ASP A 9 -5.33 -8.01 -1.36
CA ASP A 9 -6.71 -7.60 -1.09
C ASP A 9 -6.94 -7.13 0.35
N LEU A 10 -6.03 -6.30 0.86
CA LEU A 10 -6.25 -5.61 2.13
C LEU A 10 -7.46 -4.68 1.97
N GLU A 11 -8.48 -4.90 2.78
CA GLU A 11 -9.68 -4.07 2.75
C GLU A 11 -9.46 -2.80 3.57
N LEU A 12 -9.61 -1.65 2.92
CA LEU A 12 -9.54 -0.34 3.57
C LEU A 12 -10.78 0.46 3.20
N PHE A 13 -11.26 1.27 4.13
CA PHE A 13 -12.38 2.19 3.90
C PHE A 13 -11.82 3.60 3.93
N LEU A 14 -11.69 4.21 2.74
CA LEU A 14 -11.05 5.52 2.58
C LEU A 14 -11.91 6.44 1.71
N ARG A 15 -11.72 7.75 1.89
CA ARG A 15 -12.42 8.77 1.14
C ARG A 15 -11.63 9.09 -0.11
N VAL A 16 -12.12 8.67 -1.28
CA VAL A 16 -11.43 8.91 -2.56
C VAL A 16 -12.47 9.05 -3.67
N GLY A 17 -12.25 10.01 -4.56
CA GLY A 17 -13.10 10.23 -5.72
C GLY A 17 -12.96 11.65 -6.22
N VAL A 18 -13.06 11.84 -7.55
CA VAL A 18 -12.99 13.16 -8.15
C VAL A 18 -14.21 14.00 -7.74
N PRO A 19 -15.45 13.50 -7.82
CA PRO A 19 -16.59 14.26 -7.31
C PRO A 19 -16.54 14.36 -5.79
N GLU A 20 -16.88 15.53 -5.28
CA GLU A 20 -16.87 15.78 -3.84
C GLU A 20 -17.81 14.85 -3.08
N ASP A 21 -18.98 14.54 -3.66
CA ASP A 21 -19.95 13.64 -3.04
C ASP A 21 -19.42 12.20 -2.92
N GLU A 22 -18.58 11.77 -3.84
CA GLU A 22 -17.92 10.46 -3.73
C GLU A 22 -16.96 10.43 -2.54
N ARG A 23 -16.25 11.54 -2.27
CA ARG A 23 -15.32 11.66 -1.14
C ARG A 23 -16.02 11.90 0.21
N ALA A 24 -17.29 12.20 0.21
CA ALA A 24 -18.02 12.55 1.43
C ALA A 24 -18.11 11.40 2.42
N LYS A 25 -17.99 10.17 1.95
CA LYS A 25 -18.03 8.97 2.79
C LYS A 25 -16.89 8.04 2.44
N PRO A 26 -16.34 7.32 3.44
CA PRO A 26 -15.37 6.27 3.13
C PRO A 26 -16.01 5.21 2.23
N GLN A 27 -15.24 4.73 1.26
CA GLN A 27 -15.68 3.62 0.41
C GLN A 27 -14.71 2.46 0.56
N ARG A 28 -15.20 1.27 0.28
CA ARG A 28 -14.41 0.05 0.33
C ARG A 28 -13.42 0.02 -0.82
N LEU A 29 -12.15 -0.15 -0.49
CA LEU A 29 -11.08 -0.35 -1.45
C LEU A 29 -10.39 -1.67 -1.14
N LEU A 30 -9.84 -2.32 -2.16
CA LEU A 30 -8.93 -3.44 -1.98
C LEU A 30 -7.54 -2.99 -2.40
N VAL A 31 -6.60 -3.11 -1.48
CA VAL A 31 -5.22 -2.68 -1.69
C VAL A 31 -4.34 -3.91 -1.63
N SER A 32 -3.58 -4.14 -2.71
CA SER A 32 -2.61 -5.23 -2.77
C SER A 32 -1.21 -4.64 -2.83
N ILE A 33 -0.30 -5.25 -2.07
CA ILE A 33 1.04 -4.72 -1.86
C ILE A 33 2.05 -5.83 -2.08
N GLU A 34 3.14 -5.51 -2.78
CA GLU A 34 4.31 -6.37 -2.88
C GLU A 34 5.52 -5.56 -2.43
N ILE A 35 6.24 -6.08 -1.46
CA ILE A 35 7.39 -5.40 -0.87
C ILE A 35 8.63 -6.28 -1.10
N ALA A 36 9.62 -5.74 -1.80
CA ALA A 36 10.89 -6.44 -1.99
C ALA A 36 11.73 -6.32 -0.74
N HIS A 37 12.24 -7.44 -0.26
CA HIS A 37 13.07 -7.52 0.94
C HIS A 37 13.90 -8.80 0.88
N ASP A 38 15.16 -8.73 1.33
CA ASP A 38 16.00 -9.91 1.41
C ASP A 38 15.71 -10.64 2.73
N PHE A 39 15.22 -11.87 2.63
CA PHE A 39 14.81 -12.65 3.79
C PHE A 39 15.97 -13.38 4.50
N ALA A 40 17.19 -13.31 3.96
CA ALA A 40 18.29 -14.13 4.44
C ALA A 40 18.53 -14.01 5.95
N ARG A 41 18.54 -12.79 6.47
CA ARG A 41 18.78 -12.55 7.90
C ARG A 41 17.63 -13.03 8.77
N ALA A 42 16.40 -12.76 8.33
CA ALA A 42 15.22 -13.18 9.08
C ALA A 42 15.12 -14.70 9.16
N VAL A 43 15.42 -15.38 8.06
CA VAL A 43 15.37 -16.85 7.98
C VAL A 43 16.45 -17.48 8.84
N GLU A 44 17.65 -16.90 8.88
CA GLU A 44 18.77 -17.44 9.62
C GLU A 44 18.46 -17.63 11.11
N LYS A 45 17.73 -16.70 11.71
CA LYS A 45 17.40 -16.73 13.15
C LYS A 45 15.90 -16.83 13.42
N ASP A 46 15.09 -16.91 12.36
CA ASP A 46 13.63 -16.90 12.48
C ASP A 46 13.17 -15.70 13.33
N ASP A 47 13.63 -14.50 12.96
CA ASP A 47 13.49 -13.28 13.76
C ASP A 47 12.85 -12.15 12.96
N LEU A 48 11.68 -11.69 13.40
CA LEU A 48 10.94 -10.60 12.79
C LEU A 48 11.75 -9.30 12.71
N ARG A 49 12.68 -9.07 13.64
CA ARG A 49 13.49 -7.84 13.65
C ARG A 49 14.30 -7.64 12.37
N SER A 50 14.58 -8.71 11.65
CA SER A 50 15.31 -8.65 10.37
C SER A 50 14.38 -8.74 9.17
N SER A 51 13.07 -8.63 9.37
CA SER A 51 12.06 -8.68 8.32
C SER A 51 11.19 -7.43 8.40
N ILE A 52 10.12 -7.44 7.60
CA ILE A 52 9.11 -6.37 7.61
C ILE A 52 7.85 -6.96 8.25
N ASP A 53 7.35 -6.28 9.28
CA ASP A 53 6.15 -6.68 9.99
C ASP A 53 4.92 -6.30 9.15
N TYR A 54 4.37 -7.26 8.40
CA TYR A 54 3.22 -6.99 7.53
C TYR A 54 1.94 -6.69 8.32
N ALA A 55 1.81 -7.20 9.55
CA ALA A 55 0.67 -6.82 10.39
C ALA A 55 0.73 -5.33 10.75
N ALA A 56 1.94 -4.84 11.06
CA ALA A 56 2.15 -3.42 11.32
C ALA A 56 1.89 -2.56 10.09
N VAL A 57 2.25 -3.06 8.89
CA VAL A 57 1.93 -2.38 7.63
C VAL A 57 0.42 -2.18 7.50
N CYS A 58 -0.35 -3.25 7.67
CA CYS A 58 -1.81 -3.19 7.51
C CYS A 58 -2.43 -2.23 8.53
N GLN A 59 -2.01 -2.31 9.78
CA GLN A 59 -2.50 -1.44 10.85
C GLN A 59 -2.14 0.02 10.57
N ARG A 60 -0.91 0.27 10.15
CA ARG A 60 -0.44 1.62 9.85
C ARG A 60 -1.23 2.27 8.71
N LEU A 61 -1.53 1.51 7.66
CA LEU A 61 -2.30 2.04 6.52
C LEU A 61 -3.72 2.40 6.93
N ALA A 62 -4.37 1.60 7.75
CA ALA A 62 -5.71 1.90 8.24
C ALA A 62 -5.71 3.19 9.08
N GLU A 63 -4.74 3.34 9.98
CA GLU A 63 -4.62 4.53 10.82
C GLU A 63 -4.25 5.77 10.01
N TRP A 64 -3.27 5.63 9.11
CA TRP A 64 -2.81 6.73 8.28
C TRP A 64 -3.90 7.26 7.36
N GLY A 65 -4.74 6.38 6.83
CA GLY A 65 -5.81 6.77 5.92
C GLY A 65 -7.01 7.41 6.61
N ALA A 66 -7.16 7.20 7.91
CA ALA A 66 -8.31 7.72 8.64
C ALA A 66 -8.29 9.26 8.66
N GLY A 67 -9.40 9.87 8.30
CA GLY A 67 -9.53 11.32 8.29
C GLY A 67 -8.90 12.02 7.09
N ARG A 68 -8.30 11.28 6.17
CA ARG A 68 -7.74 11.83 4.93
C ARG A 68 -8.71 11.63 3.77
N SER A 69 -8.46 12.34 2.67
CA SER A 69 -9.22 12.16 1.44
C SER A 69 -8.32 12.40 0.23
N TRP A 70 -8.69 11.78 -0.90
CA TRP A 70 -7.95 11.88 -2.15
C TRP A 70 -8.92 12.07 -3.31
N CYS A 71 -8.53 12.86 -4.30
CA CYS A 71 -9.29 12.94 -5.54
C CYS A 71 -9.04 11.73 -6.44
N LEU A 72 -7.80 11.24 -6.45
CA LEU A 72 -7.35 10.20 -7.38
C LEU A 72 -6.84 8.97 -6.63
N ILE A 73 -7.21 7.78 -7.08
CA ILE A 73 -6.60 6.54 -6.57
C ILE A 73 -5.12 6.45 -6.94
N GLU A 74 -4.70 7.11 -8.02
CA GLU A 74 -3.29 7.21 -8.40
C GLU A 74 -2.46 7.87 -7.29
N THR A 75 -2.94 8.99 -6.77
CA THR A 75 -2.28 9.71 -5.68
C THR A 75 -2.21 8.84 -4.43
N LEU A 76 -3.33 8.21 -4.09
CA LEU A 76 -3.39 7.31 -2.95
C LEU A 76 -2.37 6.17 -3.07
N ALA A 77 -2.31 5.53 -4.24
CA ALA A 77 -1.38 4.41 -4.47
C ALA A 77 0.08 4.85 -4.33
N VAL A 78 0.44 6.00 -4.90
CA VAL A 78 1.81 6.54 -4.81
C VAL A 78 2.16 6.87 -3.37
N GLU A 79 1.25 7.50 -2.62
CA GLU A 79 1.52 7.85 -1.22
C GLU A 79 1.66 6.62 -0.34
N ILE A 80 0.90 5.56 -0.60
CA ILE A 80 1.07 4.29 0.11
C ILE A 80 2.46 3.71 -0.18
N ALA A 81 2.86 3.67 -1.46
CA ALA A 81 4.18 3.15 -1.83
C ALA A 81 5.30 3.95 -1.15
N ASP A 82 5.20 5.27 -1.15
CA ASP A 82 6.20 6.14 -0.51
C ASP A 82 6.27 5.90 1.00
N LEU A 83 5.13 5.69 1.65
CA LEU A 83 5.09 5.37 3.08
C LEU A 83 5.83 4.06 3.37
N LEU A 84 5.62 3.05 2.54
CA LEU A 84 6.29 1.75 2.72
C LEU A 84 7.81 1.88 2.58
N LEU A 85 8.27 2.70 1.64
CA LEU A 85 9.70 2.95 1.46
C LEU A 85 10.30 3.69 2.67
N ARG A 86 9.60 4.73 3.16
CA ARG A 86 10.10 5.58 4.25
C ARG A 86 10.01 4.92 5.62
N GLU A 87 8.87 4.30 5.92
CA GLU A 87 8.60 3.84 7.29
C GLU A 87 8.95 2.38 7.51
N PHE A 88 8.93 1.56 6.47
CA PHE A 88 9.16 0.13 6.61
C PHE A 88 10.44 -0.35 5.94
N GLY A 89 11.21 0.57 5.38
CA GLY A 89 12.51 0.22 4.81
C GLY A 89 12.44 -0.65 3.57
N ALA A 90 11.31 -0.66 2.86
CA ALA A 90 11.20 -1.40 1.61
C ALA A 90 12.17 -0.83 0.59
N THR A 91 12.82 -1.69 -0.20
CA THR A 91 13.68 -1.23 -1.31
C THR A 91 12.85 -0.98 -2.55
N THR A 92 11.81 -1.76 -2.76
CA THR A 92 10.85 -1.58 -3.83
C THR A 92 9.47 -1.94 -3.29
N ALA A 93 8.48 -1.11 -3.60
CA ALA A 93 7.10 -1.36 -3.24
C ALA A 93 6.21 -1.22 -4.46
N THR A 94 5.37 -2.23 -4.70
CA THR A 94 4.32 -2.20 -5.72
C THR A 94 3.00 -2.17 -5.00
N VAL A 95 2.14 -1.21 -5.36
CA VAL A 95 0.84 -1.00 -4.73
C VAL A 95 -0.23 -0.98 -5.80
N GLU A 96 -1.26 -1.81 -5.63
CA GLU A 96 -2.43 -1.82 -6.48
C GLU A 96 -3.63 -1.40 -5.64
N VAL A 97 -4.37 -0.40 -6.11
CA VAL A 97 -5.60 0.07 -5.45
C VAL A 97 -6.77 -0.19 -6.39
N ARG A 98 -7.80 -0.88 -5.89
CA ARG A 98 -9.02 -1.18 -6.63
C ARG A 98 -10.20 -0.51 -5.95
N LYS A 99 -11.07 0.12 -6.76
CA LYS A 99 -12.35 0.64 -6.27
C LYS A 99 -13.51 0.09 -7.11
N PHE A 100 -14.72 0.13 -6.55
CA PHE A 100 -15.88 -0.60 -7.08
C PHE A 100 -17.05 0.34 -7.35
N VAL A 101 -16.81 1.37 -8.18
CA VAL A 101 -17.78 2.45 -8.40
C VAL A 101 -18.51 2.38 -9.72
N LEU A 102 -18.01 1.58 -10.67
CA LEU A 102 -18.64 1.47 -11.99
C LEU A 102 -19.30 0.09 -12.10
N PRO A 103 -20.66 0.04 -12.17
CA PRO A 103 -21.36 -1.26 -12.13
C PRO A 103 -21.09 -2.15 -13.33
N GLN A 104 -20.65 -1.59 -14.47
CA GLN A 104 -20.33 -2.37 -15.65
C GLN A 104 -18.93 -2.98 -15.62
N THR A 105 -18.14 -2.73 -14.58
CA THR A 105 -16.81 -3.30 -14.40
C THR A 105 -16.74 -4.10 -13.11
N ARG A 106 -15.78 -5.03 -13.01
CA ARG A 106 -15.48 -5.69 -11.74
C ARG A 106 -14.88 -4.68 -10.77
N PHE A 107 -13.93 -3.91 -11.25
CA PHE A 107 -13.28 -2.86 -10.49
C PHE A 107 -12.61 -1.88 -11.45
N VAL A 108 -12.27 -0.73 -10.94
CA VAL A 108 -11.33 0.19 -11.56
C VAL A 108 -10.12 0.24 -10.65
N GLY A 109 -8.93 0.15 -11.21
CA GLY A 109 -7.74 0.11 -10.37
C GLY A 109 -6.53 0.74 -11.02
N VAL A 110 -5.53 1.00 -10.18
CA VAL A 110 -4.22 1.48 -10.60
C VAL A 110 -3.15 0.63 -9.91
N ARG A 111 -2.01 0.48 -10.57
CA ARG A 111 -0.85 -0.18 -9.98
C ARG A 111 0.36 0.72 -10.17
N VAL A 112 1.11 0.95 -9.11
CA VAL A 112 2.33 1.75 -9.15
C VAL A 112 3.47 0.97 -8.53
N THR A 113 4.68 1.23 -8.99
CA THR A 113 5.90 0.68 -8.41
C THR A 113 6.85 1.83 -8.12
N ARG A 114 7.41 1.84 -6.92
CA ARG A 114 8.38 2.85 -6.50
C ARG A 114 9.59 2.17 -5.88
N HIS A 115 10.74 2.77 -6.09
CA HIS A 115 12.02 2.27 -5.60
C HIS A 115 12.58 3.27 -4.61
N ALA A 116 13.22 2.76 -3.55
CA ALA A 116 13.96 3.61 -2.64
C ALA A 116 15.10 4.28 -3.40
N ASN A 117 15.28 5.58 -3.16
CA ASN A 117 16.37 6.30 -3.80
C ASN A 117 17.66 6.04 -3.02
N PRO A 118 18.64 5.33 -3.58
CA PRO A 118 19.87 5.00 -2.85
C PRO A 118 20.74 6.23 -2.55
N HIS A 119 20.45 7.38 -3.16
CA HIS A 119 21.19 8.62 -2.93
C HIS A 119 20.54 9.50 -1.87
N VAL A 120 19.40 9.11 -1.35
CA VAL A 120 18.70 9.80 -0.25
C VAL A 120 18.80 8.93 0.98
N SER A 121 19.69 9.27 1.82
CA SER A 121 19.90 8.55 3.08
C SER A 121 19.09 9.17 4.21
#